data_9a5f9fc1ccc50ed3bfddf32e6f31355c
#
_entry.id   9a5f9fc1ccc50ed3bfddf32e6f31355c
#
_cell.length_a   1.000
_cell.length_b   1.000
_cell.length_c   1.000
_cell.angle_alpha   90.00
_cell.angle_beta   90.00
_cell.angle_gamma   90.00
#
_symmetry.space_group_name_H-M   'P 1'
#
loop_
_entity.id
_entity.type
_entity.pdbx_description
1 polymer ?
#
loop_
_entity_poly.entity_id
_entity_poly.type
_entity_poly.pdbx_seq_one_letter_code
_entity_poly.pdbx_strand_id
1 'polypeptide(L)'
;KGKLGVGCVNALLALSDEPINFLPVITAQKPIEGVQIIPYGSTAQYVYTVSDTEDGTDLDYVLEDPSKRVTATKQDGTIMLTVNNRNCIAGDHIVKLTVTDRGGLSSTTELSIKLQPELLQEVELYPNPVVDILTIRASMTFSGEMRACLYDASGNLVLERKVTASLHKAGELDLSKVDGGSYTLKLYCNNKTITKNIIKL
;
A
#
# COMPACT_ATOMS: atom_id res chain seq x y z
N LYS A 1 -56.75 -34.20 21.91
CA LYS A 1 -56.08 -32.96 21.38
C LYS A 1 -54.60 -33.25 21.25
N GLY A 2 -54.19 -33.71 20.03
CA GLY A 2 -52.80 -33.95 19.69
C GLY A 2 -52.06 -32.62 19.58
N LYS A 3 -50.96 -32.47 20.33
CA LYS A 3 -50.00 -31.39 20.12
C LYS A 3 -49.30 -31.68 18.81
N LEU A 4 -49.53 -30.86 17.79
CA LEU A 4 -48.67 -30.80 16.62
C LEU A 4 -47.27 -30.36 17.08
N GLY A 5 -46.33 -31.29 17.10
CA GLY A 5 -44.97 -31.01 17.54
C GLY A 5 -44.23 -30.14 16.52
N VAL A 6 -43.11 -29.53 16.96
CA VAL A 6 -42.21 -28.66 16.21
C VAL A 6 -41.71 -29.28 14.88
N GLY A 7 -41.89 -30.60 14.69
CA GLY A 7 -41.56 -31.33 13.46
C GLY A 7 -42.44 -31.04 12.25
N CYS A 8 -43.60 -30.41 12.38
CA CYS A 8 -44.46 -30.08 11.22
C CYS A 8 -43.92 -28.89 10.40
N VAL A 9 -43.11 -28.05 11.01
CA VAL A 9 -42.51 -26.89 10.28
C VAL A 9 -41.42 -27.35 9.30
N ASN A 10 -40.69 -28.41 9.66
CA ASN A 10 -39.67 -28.98 8.77
C ASN A 10 -40.25 -29.81 7.61
N ALA A 11 -41.45 -30.36 7.79
CA ALA A 11 -42.15 -31.12 6.73
C ALA A 11 -42.66 -30.22 5.60
N LEU A 12 -42.99 -28.95 5.88
CA LEU A 12 -43.37 -27.97 4.87
C LEU A 12 -42.17 -27.49 4.04
N LEU A 13 -41.01 -27.40 4.67
CA LEU A 13 -39.72 -27.10 3.95
C LEU A 13 -39.24 -28.29 3.11
N ALA A 14 -39.55 -29.53 3.54
CA ALA A 14 -39.21 -30.74 2.77
C ALA A 14 -40.17 -30.99 1.59
N LEU A 15 -41.24 -30.21 1.46
CA LEU A 15 -42.19 -30.24 0.35
C LEU A 15 -42.04 -29.05 -0.60
N SER A 16 -41.14 -28.13 -0.36
CA SER A 16 -40.72 -27.16 -1.36
C SER A 16 -39.74 -27.84 -2.32
N ASP A 17 -40.11 -27.98 -3.60
CA ASP A 17 -39.24 -28.44 -4.68
C ASP A 17 -38.12 -27.40 -5.00
N GLU A 18 -38.03 -26.34 -4.22
CA GLU A 18 -36.97 -25.36 -4.35
C GLU A 18 -35.66 -25.93 -3.81
N PRO A 19 -34.61 -26.00 -4.60
CA PRO A 19 -33.29 -26.45 -4.13
C PRO A 19 -32.81 -25.55 -2.98
N ILE A 20 -32.36 -26.18 -1.91
CA ILE A 20 -31.75 -25.44 -0.78
C ILE A 20 -30.44 -24.85 -1.28
N ASN A 21 -30.31 -23.53 -1.25
CA ASN A 21 -29.08 -22.84 -1.57
C ASN A 21 -28.27 -22.59 -0.27
N PHE A 22 -26.99 -22.95 -0.26
CA PHE A 22 -26.06 -22.70 0.85
C PHE A 22 -25.16 -21.51 0.56
N LEU A 23 -24.55 -20.96 1.59
CA LEU A 23 -23.57 -19.89 1.46
C LEU A 23 -22.25 -20.42 0.88
N PRO A 24 -21.62 -19.73 -0.05
CA PRO A 24 -20.29 -20.10 -0.50
C PRO A 24 -19.27 -20.03 0.63
N VAL A 25 -18.27 -20.89 0.58
CA VAL A 25 -17.20 -20.99 1.57
C VAL A 25 -15.91 -20.39 1.04
N ILE A 26 -15.29 -19.52 1.84
CA ILE A 26 -13.98 -18.92 1.56
C ILE A 26 -13.00 -19.40 2.62
N THR A 27 -11.92 -20.05 2.20
CA THR A 27 -10.89 -20.56 3.12
C THR A 27 -9.50 -20.11 2.69
N ALA A 28 -8.76 -19.45 3.57
CA ALA A 28 -7.38 -19.10 3.31
C ALA A 28 -6.51 -20.38 3.28
N GLN A 29 -5.68 -20.57 2.26
CA GLN A 29 -4.80 -21.75 2.15
C GLN A 29 -3.74 -21.80 3.25
N LYS A 30 -3.35 -20.64 3.79
CA LYS A 30 -2.48 -20.52 4.96
C LYS A 30 -3.18 -19.65 5.99
N PRO A 31 -3.05 -19.94 7.29
CA PRO A 31 -3.59 -19.07 8.33
C PRO A 31 -3.07 -17.63 8.16
N ILE A 32 -3.99 -16.68 8.17
CA ILE A 32 -3.70 -15.25 8.10
C ILE A 32 -4.10 -14.67 9.45
N GLU A 33 -3.10 -14.33 10.26
CA GLU A 33 -3.34 -13.80 11.61
C GLU A 33 -2.93 -12.33 11.67
N GLY A 34 -3.80 -11.50 12.25
CA GLY A 34 -3.54 -10.09 12.48
C GLY A 34 -3.29 -9.27 11.22
N VAL A 35 -2.57 -8.17 11.38
CA VAL A 35 -2.26 -7.23 10.30
C VAL A 35 -1.03 -7.70 9.54
N GLN A 36 -1.15 -7.86 8.23
CA GLN A 36 -0.06 -8.27 7.35
C GLN A 36 0.78 -7.06 6.96
N ILE A 37 2.03 -7.02 7.43
CA ILE A 37 2.96 -5.91 7.17
C ILE A 37 3.63 -6.13 5.82
N ILE A 38 3.42 -5.19 4.88
CA ILE A 38 3.99 -5.24 3.52
C ILE A 38 5.05 -4.15 3.41
N PRO A 39 6.35 -4.50 3.38
CA PRO A 39 7.44 -3.54 3.20
C PRO A 39 7.35 -2.80 1.87
N TYR A 40 7.83 -1.57 1.81
CA TYR A 40 7.91 -0.83 0.56
C TYR A 40 8.72 -1.58 -0.50
N GLY A 41 8.26 -1.53 -1.74
CA GLY A 41 8.90 -2.22 -2.86
C GLY A 41 8.66 -3.72 -2.93
N SER A 42 7.99 -4.31 -1.92
CA SER A 42 7.69 -5.73 -1.89
C SER A 42 6.32 -6.07 -2.48
N THR A 43 6.14 -7.35 -2.80
CA THR A 43 4.89 -7.94 -3.23
C THR A 43 4.57 -9.12 -2.31
N ALA A 44 3.31 -9.24 -1.87
CA ALA A 44 2.84 -10.37 -1.08
C ALA A 44 1.62 -11.02 -1.76
N GLN A 45 1.46 -12.32 -1.57
CA GLN A 45 0.37 -13.10 -2.14
C GLN A 45 -0.40 -13.84 -1.06
N TYR A 46 -1.72 -13.79 -1.15
CA TYR A 46 -2.66 -14.47 -0.26
C TYR A 46 -3.62 -15.28 -1.10
N VAL A 47 -3.70 -16.57 -0.82
CA VAL A 47 -4.47 -17.51 -1.64
C VAL A 47 -5.64 -18.04 -0.84
N TYR A 48 -6.83 -17.94 -1.44
CA TYR A 48 -8.08 -18.43 -0.89
C TYR A 48 -8.66 -19.51 -1.80
N THR A 49 -9.11 -20.60 -1.22
CA THR A 49 -9.98 -21.56 -1.89
C THR A 49 -11.43 -21.13 -1.71
N VAL A 50 -12.21 -21.18 -2.78
CA VAL A 50 -13.63 -20.87 -2.76
C VAL A 50 -14.41 -22.03 -3.32
N SER A 51 -15.50 -22.40 -2.66
CA SER A 51 -16.36 -23.49 -3.06
C SER A 51 -17.78 -23.27 -2.56
N ASP A 52 -18.70 -23.87 -3.25
CA ASP A 52 -20.10 -23.95 -2.89
C ASP A 52 -20.61 -25.36 -3.08
N THR A 53 -21.66 -25.75 -2.34
CA THR A 53 -22.22 -27.12 -2.39
C THR A 53 -22.96 -27.36 -3.71
N GLU A 54 -23.70 -26.35 -4.19
CA GLU A 54 -24.54 -26.45 -5.38
C GLU A 54 -23.78 -26.01 -6.65
N ASP A 55 -23.02 -24.92 -6.54
CA ASP A 55 -22.36 -24.27 -7.67
C ASP A 55 -20.87 -24.65 -7.83
N GLY A 56 -20.35 -25.41 -6.88
CA GLY A 56 -18.94 -25.86 -6.88
C GLY A 56 -17.98 -24.68 -6.84
N THR A 57 -17.24 -24.45 -7.92
CA THR A 57 -16.29 -23.32 -8.05
C THR A 57 -16.75 -22.24 -9.01
N ASP A 58 -17.97 -22.35 -9.54
CA ASP A 58 -18.55 -21.36 -10.47
C ASP A 58 -19.22 -20.23 -9.69
N LEU A 59 -18.38 -19.40 -9.06
CA LEU A 59 -18.75 -18.32 -8.17
C LEU A 59 -18.24 -16.99 -8.72
N ASP A 60 -19.00 -15.92 -8.54
CA ASP A 60 -18.53 -14.57 -8.80
C ASP A 60 -17.76 -14.00 -7.61
N TYR A 61 -16.91 -13.00 -7.85
CA TYR A 61 -16.23 -12.31 -6.75
C TYR A 61 -16.11 -10.80 -6.96
N VAL A 62 -16.08 -10.08 -5.86
CA VAL A 62 -15.83 -8.65 -5.79
C VAL A 62 -14.68 -8.39 -4.82
N LEU A 63 -13.74 -7.55 -5.23
CA LEU A 63 -12.64 -7.08 -4.40
C LEU A 63 -12.84 -5.60 -4.07
N GLU A 64 -12.98 -5.28 -2.79
CA GLU A 64 -12.96 -3.90 -2.30
C GLU A 64 -11.57 -3.61 -1.72
N ASP A 65 -10.81 -2.76 -2.40
CA ASP A 65 -9.47 -2.34 -1.97
C ASP A 65 -9.34 -0.82 -1.93
N PRO A 66 -9.48 -0.20 -0.75
CA PRO A 66 -9.27 1.24 -0.58
C PRO A 66 -7.86 1.71 -0.94
N SER A 67 -6.86 0.84 -0.82
CA SER A 67 -5.46 1.15 -1.14
C SER A 67 -5.19 1.22 -2.64
N LYS A 68 -6.01 0.56 -3.47
CA LYS A 68 -5.82 0.35 -4.91
C LYS A 68 -4.47 -0.34 -5.24
N ARG A 69 -4.00 -1.22 -4.33
CA ARG A 69 -2.71 -1.94 -4.43
C ARG A 69 -2.87 -3.45 -4.47
N VAL A 70 -4.10 -3.92 -4.37
CA VAL A 70 -4.41 -5.34 -4.40
C VAL A 70 -5.08 -5.68 -5.72
N THR A 71 -4.59 -6.72 -6.35
CA THR A 71 -5.23 -7.33 -7.52
C THR A 71 -5.68 -8.73 -7.16
N ALA A 72 -6.80 -9.18 -7.73
CA ALA A 72 -7.30 -10.52 -7.56
C ALA A 72 -7.27 -11.26 -8.91
N THR A 73 -6.86 -12.53 -8.88
CA THR A 73 -6.98 -13.44 -10.01
C THR A 73 -7.68 -14.70 -9.55
N LYS A 74 -8.69 -15.17 -10.30
CA LYS A 74 -9.43 -16.40 -10.02
C LYS A 74 -9.04 -17.48 -11.01
N GLN A 75 -8.73 -18.67 -10.52
CA GLN A 75 -8.48 -19.87 -11.33
C GLN A 75 -8.91 -21.11 -10.55
N ASP A 76 -9.74 -21.95 -11.16
CA ASP A 76 -10.11 -23.30 -10.66
C ASP A 76 -10.46 -23.36 -9.17
N GLY A 77 -11.40 -22.50 -8.73
CA GLY A 77 -11.81 -22.43 -7.33
C GLY A 77 -10.80 -21.81 -6.37
N THR A 78 -9.78 -21.16 -6.93
CA THR A 78 -8.77 -20.44 -6.16
C THR A 78 -8.80 -18.96 -6.52
N ILE A 79 -8.79 -18.09 -5.52
CA ILE A 79 -8.62 -16.64 -5.70
C ILE A 79 -7.29 -16.23 -5.06
N MET A 80 -6.39 -15.69 -5.85
CA MET A 80 -5.12 -15.17 -5.40
C MET A 80 -5.17 -13.65 -5.34
N LEU A 81 -4.99 -13.09 -4.15
CA LEU A 81 -4.81 -11.66 -3.93
C LEU A 81 -3.31 -11.33 -3.96
N THR A 82 -2.92 -10.42 -4.83
CA THR A 82 -1.54 -9.93 -4.93
C THR A 82 -1.50 -8.48 -4.47
N VAL A 83 -0.81 -8.24 -3.35
CA VAL A 83 -0.57 -6.89 -2.80
C VAL A 83 0.77 -6.39 -3.32
N ASN A 84 0.79 -5.21 -3.94
CA ASN A 84 2.01 -4.57 -4.45
C ASN A 84 2.23 -3.23 -3.75
N ASN A 85 3.23 -3.16 -2.86
CA ASN A 85 3.56 -1.93 -2.14
C ASN A 85 4.61 -1.10 -2.88
N ARG A 86 4.24 -0.51 -4.02
CA ARG A 86 5.07 0.46 -4.76
C ARG A 86 4.28 1.74 -5.00
N ASN A 87 4.91 2.89 -4.80
CA ASN A 87 4.31 4.21 -5.04
C ASN A 87 2.94 4.39 -4.34
N CYS A 88 2.82 3.91 -3.11
CA CYS A 88 1.57 3.92 -2.38
C CYS A 88 1.55 4.94 -1.25
N ILE A 89 0.34 5.26 -0.80
CA ILE A 89 0.12 5.93 0.47
C ILE A 89 0.30 4.88 1.56
N ALA A 90 1.31 5.07 2.42
CA ALA A 90 1.52 4.22 3.57
C ALA A 90 0.32 4.28 4.53
N GLY A 91 -0.01 3.17 5.16
CA GLY A 91 -1.10 3.13 6.12
C GLY A 91 -1.70 1.74 6.30
N ASP A 92 -2.70 1.69 7.15
CA ASP A 92 -3.48 0.50 7.43
C ASP A 92 -4.71 0.48 6.52
N HIS A 93 -4.97 -0.66 5.88
CA HIS A 93 -6.08 -0.87 4.96
C HIS A 93 -6.75 -2.21 5.23
N ILE A 94 -8.07 -2.26 5.08
CA ILE A 94 -8.84 -3.49 5.11
C ILE A 94 -9.30 -3.77 3.68
N VAL A 95 -8.88 -4.89 3.14
CA VAL A 95 -9.28 -5.40 1.83
C VAL A 95 -10.38 -6.43 2.05
N LYS A 96 -11.50 -6.30 1.34
CA LYS A 96 -12.61 -7.24 1.43
C LYS A 96 -12.73 -8.04 0.15
N LEU A 97 -12.79 -9.35 0.32
CA LEU A 97 -13.10 -10.29 -0.76
C LEU A 97 -14.49 -10.88 -0.49
N THR A 98 -15.44 -10.56 -1.36
CA THR A 98 -16.79 -11.11 -1.33
C THR A 98 -16.94 -12.10 -2.48
N VAL A 99 -17.47 -13.28 -2.20
CA VAL A 99 -17.77 -14.32 -3.17
C VAL A 99 -19.27 -14.56 -3.16
N THR A 100 -19.87 -14.66 -4.35
CA THR A 100 -21.33 -14.79 -4.54
C THR A 100 -21.61 -16.01 -5.40
N ASP A 101 -22.58 -16.83 -4.98
CA ASP A 101 -23.11 -17.96 -5.74
C ASP A 101 -24.13 -17.52 -6.80
N ARG A 102 -24.59 -18.45 -7.63
CA ARG A 102 -25.61 -18.19 -8.66
C ARG A 102 -26.99 -17.88 -8.07
N GLY A 103 -27.27 -18.34 -6.84
CA GLY A 103 -28.49 -18.08 -6.10
C GLY A 103 -28.52 -16.68 -5.47
N GLY A 104 -27.36 -15.95 -5.48
CA GLY A 104 -27.22 -14.61 -4.95
C GLY A 104 -26.80 -14.55 -3.47
N LEU A 105 -26.48 -15.70 -2.83
CA LEU A 105 -25.91 -15.69 -1.48
C LEU A 105 -24.43 -15.35 -1.54
N SER A 106 -23.94 -14.64 -0.54
CA SER A 106 -22.58 -14.13 -0.52
C SER A 106 -21.88 -14.38 0.81
N SER A 107 -20.59 -14.70 0.74
CA SER A 107 -19.69 -14.73 1.89
C SER A 107 -18.56 -13.71 1.69
N THR A 108 -18.10 -13.11 2.78
CA THR A 108 -17.04 -12.09 2.75
C THR A 108 -15.93 -12.45 3.73
N THR A 109 -14.69 -12.27 3.30
CA THR A 109 -13.51 -12.33 4.17
C THR A 109 -12.73 -11.02 4.10
N GLU A 110 -12.01 -10.69 5.17
CA GLU A 110 -11.21 -9.48 5.27
C GLU A 110 -9.73 -9.81 5.38
N LEU A 111 -8.90 -9.03 4.69
CA LEU A 111 -7.45 -9.05 4.80
C LEU A 111 -6.99 -7.68 5.29
N SER A 112 -6.49 -7.64 6.53
CA SER A 112 -5.89 -6.44 7.09
C SER A 112 -4.44 -6.32 6.67
N ILE A 113 -4.08 -5.25 5.97
CA ILE A 113 -2.71 -4.98 5.50
C ILE A 113 -2.22 -3.65 6.05
N LYS A 114 -0.92 -3.57 6.34
CA LYS A 114 -0.19 -2.35 6.65
C LYS A 114 0.88 -2.14 5.62
N LEU A 115 0.68 -1.15 4.74
CA LEU A 115 1.65 -0.75 3.75
C LEU A 115 2.70 0.14 4.40
N GLN A 116 3.95 -0.33 4.46
CA GLN A 116 5.04 0.46 5.00
C GLN A 116 5.50 1.50 3.98
N PRO A 117 5.87 2.70 4.43
CA PRO A 117 6.45 3.71 3.55
C PRO A 117 7.82 3.29 3.06
N GLU A 118 8.26 3.89 1.97
CA GLU A 118 9.66 3.83 1.57
C GLU A 118 10.55 4.34 2.70
N LEU A 119 11.48 3.50 3.16
CA LEU A 119 12.50 3.88 4.15
C LEU A 119 13.60 4.68 3.43
N LEU A 120 13.25 5.83 2.89
CA LEU A 120 14.26 6.79 2.45
C LEU A 120 15.02 7.29 3.69
N GLN A 121 16.34 7.40 3.59
CA GLN A 121 17.06 8.35 4.43
C GLN A 121 16.33 9.69 4.28
N GLU A 122 16.22 10.46 5.36
CA GLU A 122 15.37 11.67 5.40
C GLU A 122 15.49 12.54 4.15
N VAL A 123 16.66 12.56 3.49
CA VAL A 123 16.92 13.22 2.20
C VAL A 123 17.96 12.47 1.39
N GLU A 124 17.68 12.28 0.10
CA GLU A 124 18.63 11.86 -0.93
C GLU A 124 19.00 13.04 -1.82
N LEU A 125 20.29 13.14 -2.16
CA LEU A 125 20.84 14.18 -2.99
C LEU A 125 21.58 13.55 -4.17
N TYR A 126 21.23 13.95 -5.39
CA TYR A 126 21.89 13.45 -6.60
C TYR A 126 21.79 14.44 -7.77
N PRO A 127 22.78 14.43 -8.70
CA PRO A 127 24.05 13.72 -8.58
C PRO A 127 24.95 14.36 -7.52
N ASN A 128 25.85 13.58 -6.95
CA ASN A 128 26.95 14.08 -6.12
C ASN A 128 28.20 13.23 -6.42
N PRO A 129 29.18 13.74 -7.14
CA PRO A 129 29.43 15.16 -7.52
C PRO A 129 28.37 15.75 -8.47
N VAL A 130 28.11 17.05 -8.32
CA VAL A 130 27.13 17.81 -9.10
C VAL A 130 27.80 18.80 -10.04
N VAL A 131 27.26 18.93 -11.28
CA VAL A 131 27.72 19.97 -12.25
C VAL A 131 26.86 21.21 -12.05
N ASP A 132 25.60 21.21 -12.37
CA ASP A 132 24.74 22.41 -12.31
C ASP A 132 23.54 22.26 -11.38
N ILE A 133 22.78 21.17 -11.52
CA ILE A 133 21.52 20.99 -10.80
C ILE A 133 21.66 19.83 -9.81
N LEU A 134 21.45 20.13 -8.54
CA LEU A 134 21.35 19.14 -7.48
C LEU A 134 19.89 18.82 -7.23
N THR A 135 19.51 17.57 -7.42
CA THR A 135 18.17 17.06 -7.15
C THR A 135 18.06 16.65 -5.69
N ILE A 136 16.99 17.08 -5.02
CA ILE A 136 16.69 16.80 -3.63
C ILE A 136 15.42 15.95 -3.59
N ARG A 137 15.53 14.71 -3.14
CA ARG A 137 14.40 13.84 -2.87
C ARG A 137 14.20 13.72 -1.36
N ALA A 138 13.01 14.03 -0.88
CA ALA A 138 12.72 14.10 0.55
C ALA A 138 11.79 12.95 0.98
N SER A 139 11.98 12.42 2.20
CA SER A 139 11.07 11.45 2.81
C SER A 139 9.76 12.12 3.24
N MET A 140 8.77 11.30 3.62
CA MET A 140 7.50 11.83 4.16
C MET A 140 7.69 12.66 5.44
N THR A 141 8.72 12.34 6.23
CA THR A 141 9.00 13.03 7.50
C THR A 141 9.82 14.31 7.34
N PHE A 142 10.36 14.55 6.13
CA PHE A 142 11.16 15.73 5.78
C PHE A 142 10.71 16.26 4.41
N SER A 143 9.44 16.61 4.27
CA SER A 143 8.85 17.04 3.00
C SER A 143 8.18 18.40 3.13
N GLY A 144 8.09 19.11 2.00
CA GLY A 144 7.48 20.43 1.89
C GLY A 144 8.47 21.50 1.44
N GLU A 145 8.18 22.77 1.76
CA GLU A 145 9.12 23.87 1.54
C GLU A 145 10.25 23.79 2.56
N MET A 146 11.47 23.78 2.07
CA MET A 146 12.68 23.75 2.87
C MET A 146 13.61 24.90 2.48
N ARG A 147 14.35 25.40 3.45
CA ARG A 147 15.42 26.36 3.22
C ARG A 147 16.72 25.59 3.03
N ALA A 148 17.32 25.72 1.84
CA ALA A 148 18.60 25.13 1.48
C ALA A 148 19.70 26.18 1.60
N CYS A 149 20.69 25.93 2.47
CA CYS A 149 21.84 26.80 2.70
C CYS A 149 23.13 26.05 2.39
N LEU A 150 23.91 26.55 1.44
CA LEU A 150 25.18 26.00 1.01
C LEU A 150 26.33 26.79 1.64
N TYR A 151 27.26 26.11 2.30
CA TYR A 151 28.41 26.69 2.95
C TYR A 151 29.70 26.18 2.34
N ASP A 152 30.71 27.06 2.15
CA ASP A 152 32.05 26.69 1.75
C ASP A 152 32.81 25.95 2.88
N ALA A 153 34.05 25.56 2.58
CA ALA A 153 34.92 24.87 3.54
C ALA A 153 35.33 25.75 4.74
N SER A 154 35.23 27.07 4.61
CA SER A 154 35.48 28.04 5.67
C SER A 154 34.22 28.31 6.53
N GLY A 155 33.06 27.75 6.17
CA GLY A 155 31.80 27.96 6.86
C GLY A 155 31.04 29.22 6.42
N ASN A 156 31.45 29.90 5.34
CA ASN A 156 30.74 31.04 4.80
C ASN A 156 29.52 30.57 4.01
N LEU A 157 28.40 31.29 4.15
CA LEU A 157 27.20 31.05 3.35
C LEU A 157 27.42 31.51 1.90
N VAL A 158 27.36 30.56 0.96
CA VAL A 158 27.57 30.79 -0.49
C VAL A 158 26.24 30.93 -1.22
N LEU A 159 25.24 30.14 -0.82
CA LEU A 159 23.92 30.15 -1.48
C LEU A 159 22.84 29.87 -0.46
N GLU A 160 21.73 30.61 -0.55
CA GLU A 160 20.49 30.32 0.16
C GLU A 160 19.32 30.33 -0.82
N ARG A 161 18.50 29.27 -0.80
CA ARG A 161 17.31 29.12 -1.64
C ARG A 161 16.21 28.39 -0.89
N LYS A 162 14.97 28.65 -1.29
CA LYS A 162 13.81 27.84 -0.95
C LYS A 162 13.62 26.77 -2.00
N VAL A 163 13.46 25.54 -1.57
CA VAL A 163 13.24 24.36 -2.43
C VAL A 163 12.05 23.61 -1.88
N THR A 164 11.17 23.15 -2.75
CA THR A 164 10.07 22.27 -2.36
C THR A 164 10.35 20.87 -2.85
N ALA A 165 10.44 19.92 -1.92
CA ALA A 165 10.63 18.51 -2.24
C ALA A 165 9.72 17.62 -1.40
N SER A 166 9.35 16.46 -1.96
CA SER A 166 8.54 15.46 -1.29
C SER A 166 8.91 14.05 -1.80
N LEU A 167 8.30 13.03 -1.23
CA LEU A 167 8.46 11.64 -1.69
C LEU A 167 8.14 11.46 -3.18
N HIS A 168 7.14 12.20 -3.69
CA HIS A 168 6.64 12.05 -5.05
C HIS A 168 7.08 13.17 -6.01
N LYS A 169 7.68 14.23 -5.47
CA LYS A 169 8.16 15.36 -6.27
C LYS A 169 9.53 15.79 -5.74
N ALA A 170 10.56 15.55 -6.54
CA ALA A 170 11.90 16.03 -6.25
C ALA A 170 11.95 17.57 -6.38
N GLY A 171 12.75 18.18 -5.50
CA GLY A 171 13.13 19.59 -5.62
C GLY A 171 14.47 19.72 -6.33
N GLU A 172 14.76 20.89 -6.88
CA GLU A 172 15.99 21.19 -7.59
C GLU A 172 16.68 22.39 -6.97
N LEU A 173 17.99 22.31 -6.80
CA LEU A 173 18.85 23.39 -6.36
C LEU A 173 19.86 23.70 -7.47
N ASP A 174 19.74 24.89 -8.06
CA ASP A 174 20.63 25.37 -9.12
C ASP A 174 21.96 25.84 -8.49
N LEU A 175 23.05 25.17 -8.85
CA LEU A 175 24.43 25.44 -8.44
C LEU A 175 25.31 25.93 -9.63
N SER A 176 24.70 26.25 -10.77
CA SER A 176 25.44 26.66 -12.00
C SER A 176 26.34 27.89 -11.80
N LYS A 177 26.05 28.73 -10.81
CA LYS A 177 26.78 29.94 -10.45
C LYS A 177 27.73 29.76 -9.25
N VAL A 178 27.84 28.51 -8.75
CA VAL A 178 28.72 28.18 -7.63
C VAL A 178 30.03 27.60 -8.19
N ASP A 179 31.14 28.07 -7.69
CA ASP A 179 32.47 27.58 -8.10
C ASP A 179 32.67 26.12 -7.76
N GLY A 180 33.58 25.43 -8.46
CA GLY A 180 33.93 24.04 -8.14
C GLY A 180 34.58 23.93 -6.77
N GLY A 181 34.19 22.92 -6.00
CA GLY A 181 34.71 22.72 -4.65
C GLY A 181 33.90 21.80 -3.78
N SER A 182 34.28 21.68 -2.52
CA SER A 182 33.59 20.93 -1.50
C SER A 182 32.74 21.86 -0.64
N TYR A 183 31.47 21.51 -0.46
CA TYR A 183 30.50 22.33 0.25
C TYR A 183 29.73 21.53 1.28
N THR A 184 29.20 22.22 2.28
CA THR A 184 28.25 21.67 3.25
C THR A 184 26.85 22.25 2.95
N LEU A 185 25.93 21.39 2.56
CA LEU A 185 24.51 21.74 2.37
C LEU A 185 23.74 21.47 3.66
N LYS A 186 23.08 22.51 4.18
CA LYS A 186 22.10 22.39 5.28
C LYS A 186 20.70 22.65 4.76
N LEU A 187 19.81 21.69 5.00
CA LEU A 187 18.39 21.75 4.67
C LEU A 187 17.58 21.90 5.95
N TYR A 188 16.77 22.94 6.03
CA TYR A 188 15.91 23.23 7.17
C TYR A 188 14.44 23.04 6.78
N CYS A 189 13.73 22.14 7.46
CA CYS A 189 12.32 21.85 7.22
C CYS A 189 11.65 21.36 8.51
N ASN A 190 10.46 21.88 8.83
CA ASN A 190 9.65 21.41 9.96
C ASN A 190 10.43 21.26 11.29
N ASN A 191 11.19 22.28 11.68
CA ASN A 191 12.07 22.29 12.86
C ASN A 191 13.17 21.23 12.87
N LYS A 192 13.44 20.57 11.75
CA LYS A 192 14.54 19.64 11.55
C LYS A 192 15.61 20.25 10.67
N THR A 193 16.85 19.80 10.86
CA THR A 193 17.99 20.20 10.03
C THR A 193 18.71 18.94 9.56
N ILE A 194 18.96 18.86 8.27
CA ILE A 194 19.79 17.82 7.66
C ILE A 194 21.02 18.47 7.08
N THR A 195 22.19 17.86 7.33
CA THR A 195 23.47 18.31 6.82
C THR A 195 24.06 17.24 5.93
N LYS A 196 24.48 17.62 4.72
CA LYS A 196 25.11 16.75 3.73
C LYS A 196 26.31 17.43 3.08
N ASN A 197 27.32 16.64 2.71
CA ASN A 197 28.46 17.14 1.95
C ASN A 197 28.18 17.04 0.44
N ILE A 198 28.52 18.10 -0.28
CA ILE A 198 28.33 18.22 -1.72
C ILE A 198 29.68 18.51 -2.38
N ILE A 199 29.95 17.84 -3.49
CA ILE A 199 31.11 18.10 -4.37
C ILE A 199 30.55 18.74 -5.63
N LYS A 200 30.92 20.01 -5.89
CA LYS A 200 30.61 20.76 -7.11
C LYS A 200 31.81 20.62 -8.08
N LEU A 201 31.52 20.20 -9.30
CA LEU A 201 32.51 20.11 -10.39
C LEU A 201 32.58 21.42 -11.16
#